data_094a032a48565a5ce115f8383f2738d0
#
_entry.id   094a032a48565a5ce115f8383f2738d0
#
_cell.length_a   1.000
_cell.length_b   1.000
_cell.length_c   1.000
_cell.angle_alpha   90.00
_cell.angle_beta   90.00
_cell.angle_gamma   90.00
#
_symmetry.space_group_name_H-M   'P 1'
#
loop_
_entity.id
_entity.type
_entity.pdbx_description
1 polymer ?
#
loop_
_entity_poly.entity_id
_entity_poly.type
_entity_poly.pdbx_seq_one_letter_code
_entity_poly.pdbx_strand_id
1 'polypeptide(L)'
;MKTPHLVATVRVGTPVLLCASLCLSLLIATQAGAQAYPSKPIRLLVPFPVGGGVDGVARIAFARLAEQLNQQIVIDNRGGSSGIVATELAARAPADGYTLFFGVTSALTILPHYHRKLPYDAVKDFAPINLIAAAAYILVVHPSVPAQSVRELVALAKQKPGTLNFSSAGNGSTLHLTAELFKSMAGINIVHVPYKGAAPALTDLLSGQVQMTFNPASVALPQIKSARLRGLGVTSAKRSALAPDLPAIAEAGVPGYESTGWYGVLAPARTPGDVITRLHRELANALTDKDVRERFFATGVEPMGTTPEQFAAYMRDEYVKWGKVVKATGAKPE
;
A
#
# COMPACT_ATOMS: atom_id res chain seq x y z
N MET A 1 99.54 -33.93 -5.81
CA MET A 1 98.70 -33.21 -4.83
C MET A 1 97.56 -32.65 -5.59
N LYS A 2 96.30 -33.21 -5.42
CA LYS A 2 95.10 -32.77 -6.04
C LYS A 2 94.13 -32.33 -4.91
N THR A 3 93.78 -31.07 -4.89
CA THR A 3 92.79 -30.52 -3.96
C THR A 3 91.33 -30.77 -4.47
N PRO A 4 90.40 -31.21 -3.65
CA PRO A 4 89.03 -31.35 -4.08
C PRO A 4 88.27 -30.04 -3.85
N HIS A 5 87.57 -29.59 -4.88
CA HIS A 5 86.58 -28.49 -4.76
C HIS A 5 85.28 -28.98 -4.16
N LEU A 6 84.91 -28.38 -3.05
CA LEU A 6 83.59 -28.60 -2.36
C LEU A 6 82.56 -27.74 -3.02
N VAL A 7 81.60 -28.35 -3.68
CA VAL A 7 80.38 -27.64 -4.20
C VAL A 7 79.30 -27.61 -3.14
N ALA A 8 79.03 -26.44 -2.58
CA ALA A 8 77.93 -26.22 -1.64
C ALA A 8 76.62 -26.04 -2.40
N THR A 9 75.79 -27.04 -2.39
CA THR A 9 74.38 -26.95 -2.88
C THR A 9 73.49 -26.26 -1.83
N VAL A 10 73.09 -24.99 -2.09
CA VAL A 10 72.17 -24.27 -1.28
C VAL A 10 70.72 -24.83 -1.55
N ARG A 11 70.15 -25.54 -0.60
CA ARG A 11 68.76 -25.94 -0.63
C ARG A 11 67.89 -24.76 -0.20
N VAL A 12 67.44 -23.96 -1.15
CA VAL A 12 66.45 -22.94 -0.97
C VAL A 12 65.13 -23.54 -1.51
N GLY A 13 64.16 -23.82 -0.62
CA GLY A 13 62.98 -24.21 -1.28
C GLY A 13 61.69 -24.54 -0.51
N THR A 14 61.71 -25.07 0.67
CA THR A 14 60.45 -25.55 1.30
C THR A 14 59.62 -24.48 1.98
N PRO A 15 60.11 -23.49 2.71
CA PRO A 15 59.26 -22.51 3.38
C PRO A 15 58.62 -21.46 2.43
N VAL A 16 59.30 -21.12 1.33
CA VAL A 16 58.80 -20.10 0.37
C VAL A 16 57.62 -20.62 -0.44
N LEU A 17 57.61 -21.88 -0.83
CA LEU A 17 56.50 -22.53 -1.52
C LEU A 17 55.23 -22.67 -0.61
N LEU A 18 55.42 -22.96 0.69
CA LEU A 18 54.29 -23.02 1.63
C LEU A 18 53.64 -21.65 1.86
N CYS A 19 54.43 -20.58 2.00
CA CYS A 19 53.92 -19.22 2.13
C CYS A 19 53.21 -18.73 0.87
N ALA A 20 53.74 -19.05 -0.32
CA ALA A 20 53.09 -18.68 -1.58
C ALA A 20 51.75 -19.40 -1.81
N SER A 21 51.63 -20.68 -1.41
CA SER A 21 50.37 -21.41 -1.52
C SER A 21 49.32 -20.94 -0.50
N LEU A 22 49.74 -20.52 0.69
CA LEU A 22 48.88 -19.96 1.72
C LEU A 22 48.33 -18.57 1.31
N CYS A 23 49.16 -17.73 0.73
CA CYS A 23 48.74 -16.43 0.19
C CYS A 23 47.82 -16.57 -1.02
N LEU A 24 48.03 -17.55 -1.89
CA LEU A 24 47.15 -17.80 -3.05
C LEU A 24 45.79 -18.35 -2.62
N SER A 25 45.71 -19.17 -1.58
CA SER A 25 44.44 -19.65 -1.01
C SER A 25 43.65 -18.55 -0.28
N LEU A 26 44.33 -17.58 0.37
CA LEU A 26 43.67 -16.39 0.93
C LEU A 26 43.12 -15.44 -0.15
N LEU A 27 43.76 -15.31 -1.29
CA LEU A 27 43.32 -14.49 -2.42
C LEU A 27 42.07 -15.09 -3.13
N ILE A 28 41.94 -16.42 -3.14
CA ILE A 28 40.79 -17.12 -3.73
C ILE A 28 39.56 -17.04 -2.78
N ALA A 29 39.77 -16.98 -1.47
CA ALA A 29 38.70 -16.89 -0.49
C ALA A 29 37.97 -15.50 -0.50
N THR A 30 38.54 -14.44 -1.07
CA THR A 30 37.92 -13.11 -1.15
C THR A 30 37.00 -12.93 -2.36
N GLN A 31 36.86 -13.92 -3.22
CA GLN A 31 35.84 -13.94 -4.29
C GLN A 31 34.60 -14.74 -3.92
N ALA A 32 34.18 -14.72 -2.64
CA ALA A 32 32.80 -14.97 -2.31
C ALA A 32 32.00 -13.77 -2.85
N GLY A 33 31.74 -13.77 -4.16
CA GLY A 33 30.94 -12.75 -4.82
C GLY A 33 29.66 -12.60 -4.06
N ALA A 34 29.38 -11.43 -3.52
CA ALA A 34 28.11 -11.12 -2.92
C ALA A 34 27.04 -11.55 -3.92
N GLN A 35 26.29 -12.61 -3.58
CA GLN A 35 25.22 -13.12 -4.46
C GLN A 35 24.35 -11.94 -4.84
N ALA A 36 24.27 -11.64 -6.15
CA ALA A 36 23.51 -10.48 -6.61
C ALA A 36 22.08 -10.58 -6.11
N TYR A 37 21.62 -9.60 -5.34
CA TYR A 37 20.24 -9.53 -4.87
C TYR A 37 19.28 -9.29 -6.04
N PRO A 38 18.15 -10.00 -6.13
CA PRO A 38 17.70 -11.13 -5.31
C PRO A 38 18.21 -12.47 -5.85
N SER A 39 18.63 -13.39 -4.95
CA SER A 39 19.09 -14.75 -5.27
C SER A 39 18.11 -15.85 -4.86
N LYS A 40 17.03 -15.51 -4.15
CA LYS A 40 15.95 -16.40 -3.70
C LYS A 40 14.60 -15.70 -3.82
N PRO A 41 13.47 -16.44 -3.75
CA PRO A 41 12.14 -15.85 -3.80
C PRO A 41 11.93 -14.75 -2.77
N ILE A 42 11.20 -13.69 -3.18
CA ILE A 42 10.80 -12.58 -2.33
C ILE A 42 9.36 -12.82 -1.85
N ARG A 43 9.10 -12.62 -0.57
CA ARG A 43 7.78 -12.67 0.04
C ARG A 43 7.19 -11.27 0.10
N LEU A 44 5.97 -11.10 -0.43
CA LEU A 44 5.20 -9.87 -0.29
C LEU A 44 4.04 -10.09 0.68
N LEU A 45 4.08 -9.45 1.83
CA LEU A 45 2.97 -9.43 2.77
C LEU A 45 1.89 -8.45 2.31
N VAL A 46 0.68 -8.95 2.09
CA VAL A 46 -0.49 -8.15 1.66
C VAL A 46 -1.52 -8.14 2.79
N PRO A 47 -1.96 -6.95 3.29
CA PRO A 47 -2.74 -6.85 4.52
C PRO A 47 -4.25 -7.16 4.38
N PHE A 48 -4.69 -7.67 3.23
CA PHE A 48 -6.09 -7.97 2.97
C PHE A 48 -6.26 -9.33 2.27
N PRO A 49 -7.47 -9.94 2.35
CA PRO A 49 -7.75 -11.24 1.74
C PRO A 49 -7.53 -11.27 0.22
N VAL A 50 -7.27 -12.46 -0.29
CA VAL A 50 -7.16 -12.76 -1.72
C VAL A 50 -8.42 -12.33 -2.47
N GLY A 51 -8.26 -11.80 -3.69
CA GLY A 51 -9.37 -11.38 -4.56
C GLY A 51 -9.95 -10.01 -4.24
N GLY A 52 -9.49 -9.34 -3.18
CA GLY A 52 -9.86 -7.95 -2.89
C GLY A 52 -9.08 -6.95 -3.75
N GLY A 53 -9.53 -5.67 -3.76
CA GLY A 53 -8.87 -4.62 -4.55
C GLY A 53 -7.38 -4.44 -4.23
N VAL A 54 -6.99 -4.54 -2.96
CA VAL A 54 -5.58 -4.46 -2.52
C VAL A 54 -4.74 -5.60 -3.11
N ASP A 55 -5.27 -6.83 -3.07
CA ASP A 55 -4.62 -8.02 -3.65
C ASP A 55 -4.47 -7.89 -5.18
N GLY A 56 -5.50 -7.39 -5.86
CA GLY A 56 -5.48 -7.16 -7.30
C GLY A 56 -4.37 -6.19 -7.73
N VAL A 57 -4.26 -5.05 -7.05
CA VAL A 57 -3.20 -4.04 -7.31
C VAL A 57 -1.81 -4.63 -7.04
N ALA A 58 -1.64 -5.34 -5.93
CA ALA A 58 -0.38 -6.01 -5.60
C ALA A 58 0.02 -7.01 -6.70
N ARG A 59 -0.89 -7.87 -7.15
CA ARG A 59 -0.61 -8.87 -8.21
C ARG A 59 -0.21 -8.24 -9.53
N ILE A 60 -0.84 -7.14 -9.94
CA ILE A 60 -0.50 -6.44 -11.17
C ILE A 60 0.94 -5.92 -11.11
N ALA A 61 1.31 -5.15 -10.07
CA ALA A 61 2.65 -4.59 -9.94
C ALA A 61 3.74 -5.65 -9.79
N PHE A 62 3.46 -6.66 -8.97
CA PHE A 62 4.47 -7.65 -8.61
C PHE A 62 4.64 -8.78 -9.61
N ALA A 63 3.67 -9.04 -10.51
CA ALA A 63 3.88 -9.91 -11.66
C ALA A 63 4.98 -9.33 -12.57
N ARG A 64 4.91 -8.04 -12.89
CA ARG A 64 5.91 -7.37 -13.72
C ARG A 64 7.26 -7.26 -13.02
N LEU A 65 7.26 -6.96 -11.72
CA LEU A 65 8.50 -6.92 -10.93
C LEU A 65 9.21 -8.30 -10.89
N ALA A 66 8.46 -9.39 -10.78
CA ALA A 66 9.01 -10.74 -10.77
C ALA A 66 9.75 -11.07 -12.08
N GLU A 67 9.18 -10.68 -13.23
CA GLU A 67 9.82 -10.82 -14.53
C GLU A 67 11.13 -10.02 -14.61
N GLN A 68 11.12 -8.76 -14.19
CA GLN A 68 12.30 -7.88 -14.23
C GLN A 68 13.43 -8.33 -13.31
N LEU A 69 13.09 -8.85 -12.14
CA LEU A 69 14.07 -9.39 -11.19
C LEU A 69 14.52 -10.82 -11.54
N ASN A 70 13.86 -11.48 -12.50
CA ASN A 70 14.02 -12.91 -12.79
C ASN A 70 13.95 -13.76 -11.51
N GLN A 71 13.01 -13.41 -10.62
CA GLN A 71 12.80 -14.08 -9.34
C GLN A 71 11.32 -14.22 -9.01
N GLN A 72 10.97 -15.33 -8.35
CA GLN A 72 9.61 -15.54 -7.88
C GLN A 72 9.27 -14.55 -6.76
N ILE A 73 8.06 -13.98 -6.82
CA ILE A 73 7.50 -13.18 -5.74
C ILE A 73 6.25 -13.90 -5.20
N VAL A 74 6.32 -14.32 -3.95
CA VAL A 74 5.25 -15.05 -3.26
C VAL A 74 4.36 -14.03 -2.55
N ILE A 75 3.13 -13.86 -3.03
CA ILE A 75 2.13 -13.00 -2.39
C ILE A 75 1.50 -13.77 -1.22
N ASP A 76 1.70 -13.26 -0.02
CA ASP A 76 1.20 -13.82 1.23
C ASP A 76 0.16 -12.88 1.84
N ASN A 77 -1.11 -13.20 1.64
CA ASN A 77 -2.24 -12.42 2.13
C ASN A 77 -2.47 -12.70 3.62
N ARG A 78 -2.30 -11.68 4.47
CA ARG A 78 -2.51 -11.72 5.92
C ARG A 78 -3.54 -10.67 6.33
N GLY A 79 -4.81 -10.99 6.06
CA GLY A 79 -5.91 -10.12 6.45
C GLY A 79 -6.15 -10.09 7.96
N GLY A 80 -6.86 -9.07 8.41
CA GLY A 80 -7.31 -8.91 9.80
C GLY A 80 -7.02 -7.54 10.39
N SER A 81 -7.96 -7.04 11.21
CA SER A 81 -7.87 -5.78 11.96
C SER A 81 -7.39 -4.60 11.10
N SER A 82 -8.01 -4.41 9.92
CA SER A 82 -7.69 -3.33 8.98
C SER A 82 -6.20 -3.27 8.55
N GLY A 83 -5.51 -4.42 8.60
CA GLY A 83 -4.12 -4.58 8.15
C GLY A 83 -3.09 -4.71 9.28
N ILE A 84 -3.47 -4.65 10.56
CA ILE A 84 -2.53 -4.75 11.70
C ILE A 84 -1.70 -6.04 11.62
N VAL A 85 -2.32 -7.17 11.32
CA VAL A 85 -1.64 -8.48 11.32
C VAL A 85 -0.47 -8.53 10.32
N ALA A 86 -0.70 -8.13 9.08
CA ALA A 86 0.36 -8.12 8.07
C ALA A 86 1.44 -7.09 8.37
N THR A 87 1.05 -5.92 8.89
CA THR A 87 1.97 -4.84 9.22
C THR A 87 2.91 -5.23 10.36
N GLU A 88 2.39 -5.89 11.41
CA GLU A 88 3.21 -6.43 12.50
C GLU A 88 4.20 -7.48 12.00
N LEU A 89 3.73 -8.43 11.18
CA LEU A 89 4.61 -9.46 10.59
C LEU A 89 5.72 -8.82 9.75
N ALA A 90 5.41 -7.79 8.98
CA ALA A 90 6.40 -7.08 8.17
C ALA A 90 7.40 -6.30 9.03
N ALA A 91 6.94 -5.59 10.07
CA ALA A 91 7.81 -4.84 10.97
C ALA A 91 8.83 -5.72 11.70
N ARG A 92 8.46 -6.99 11.97
CA ARG A 92 9.32 -7.99 12.65
C ARG A 92 10.14 -8.86 11.70
N ALA A 93 9.97 -8.71 10.40
CA ALA A 93 10.69 -9.52 9.42
C ALA A 93 12.19 -9.16 9.37
N PRO A 94 13.06 -10.10 8.96
CA PRO A 94 14.46 -9.80 8.69
C PRO A 94 14.62 -8.66 7.69
N ALA A 95 15.53 -7.73 7.97
CA ALA A 95 15.82 -6.59 7.11
C ALA A 95 16.82 -6.95 5.98
N ASP A 96 16.56 -8.05 5.28
CA ASP A 96 17.41 -8.61 4.21
C ASP A 96 16.86 -8.36 2.80
N GLY A 97 15.70 -7.68 2.69
CA GLY A 97 15.03 -7.40 1.44
C GLY A 97 14.17 -8.54 0.87
N TYR A 98 14.13 -9.71 1.52
CA TYR A 98 13.34 -10.85 1.05
C TYR A 98 11.93 -10.93 1.65
N THR A 99 11.60 -10.02 2.55
CA THR A 99 10.21 -9.79 2.98
C THR A 99 9.86 -8.32 2.74
N LEU A 100 8.88 -8.10 1.88
CA LEU A 100 8.34 -6.77 1.55
C LEU A 100 6.93 -6.64 2.11
N PHE A 101 6.50 -5.43 2.33
CA PHE A 101 5.16 -5.09 2.78
C PHE A 101 4.43 -4.25 1.73
N PHE A 102 3.25 -4.68 1.36
CA PHE A 102 2.31 -3.89 0.56
C PHE A 102 1.51 -2.99 1.49
N GLY A 103 2.08 -1.82 1.77
CA GLY A 103 1.51 -0.85 2.70
C GLY A 103 0.27 -0.18 2.15
N VAL A 104 -0.65 0.15 3.06
CA VAL A 104 -1.92 0.79 2.76
C VAL A 104 -2.21 1.94 3.73
N THR A 105 -3.01 2.90 3.29
CA THR A 105 -3.42 4.08 4.08
C THR A 105 -3.88 3.71 5.50
N SER A 106 -4.79 2.72 5.63
CA SER A 106 -5.33 2.34 6.94
C SER A 106 -4.24 1.96 7.92
N ALA A 107 -3.37 1.02 7.54
CA ALA A 107 -2.39 0.44 8.45
C ALA A 107 -1.28 1.42 8.85
N LEU A 108 -0.86 2.30 7.94
CA LEU A 108 0.32 3.15 8.14
C LEU A 108 0.01 4.59 8.54
N THR A 109 -1.21 5.09 8.24
CA THR A 109 -1.51 6.51 8.51
C THR A 109 -2.79 6.74 9.31
N ILE A 110 -3.74 5.81 9.34
CA ILE A 110 -4.98 5.93 10.12
C ILE A 110 -4.86 5.23 11.48
N LEU A 111 -4.56 3.93 11.49
CA LEU A 111 -4.54 3.12 12.71
C LEU A 111 -3.60 3.64 13.80
N PRO A 112 -2.43 4.26 13.49
CA PRO A 112 -1.58 4.88 14.50
C PRO A 112 -2.25 5.97 15.33
N HIS A 113 -3.26 6.65 14.78
CA HIS A 113 -4.04 7.67 15.48
C HIS A 113 -5.36 7.12 16.05
N TYR A 114 -5.83 6.00 15.51
CA TYR A 114 -7.08 5.37 15.89
C TYR A 114 -6.92 4.47 17.12
N HIS A 115 -5.83 3.68 17.20
CA HIS A 115 -5.54 2.79 18.32
C HIS A 115 -4.57 3.42 19.32
N ARG A 116 -4.80 3.21 20.62
CA ARG A 116 -3.89 3.67 21.67
C ARG A 116 -2.54 2.95 21.66
N LYS A 117 -2.52 1.70 21.20
CA LYS A 117 -1.31 0.86 21.14
C LYS A 117 -1.37 -0.04 19.92
N LEU A 118 -0.35 0.03 19.11
CA LEU A 118 -0.13 -0.90 17.97
C LEU A 118 1.12 -1.73 18.22
N PRO A 119 1.21 -2.94 17.65
CA PRO A 119 2.39 -3.80 17.77
C PRO A 119 3.54 -3.40 16.83
N TYR A 120 3.43 -2.25 16.15
CA TYR A 120 4.41 -1.67 15.24
C TYR A 120 4.40 -0.14 15.31
N ASP A 121 5.50 0.47 14.86
CA ASP A 121 5.62 1.92 14.64
C ASP A 121 5.65 2.19 13.12
N ALA A 122 4.58 2.79 12.59
CA ALA A 122 4.42 3.03 11.16
C ALA A 122 5.51 3.95 10.55
N VAL A 123 6.18 4.75 11.38
CA VAL A 123 7.22 5.71 10.93
C VAL A 123 8.62 5.11 11.06
N LYS A 124 8.86 4.30 12.10
CA LYS A 124 10.21 3.83 12.44
C LYS A 124 10.53 2.44 11.94
N ASP A 125 9.52 1.57 11.76
CA ASP A 125 9.74 0.15 11.48
C ASP A 125 9.86 -0.15 9.98
N PHE A 126 9.67 0.86 9.11
CA PHE A 126 9.64 0.66 7.67
C PHE A 126 10.55 1.62 6.89
N ALA A 127 11.17 1.08 5.85
CA ALA A 127 11.86 1.82 4.80
C ALA A 127 10.95 1.89 3.56
N PRO A 128 10.45 3.07 3.16
CA PRO A 128 9.69 3.25 1.93
C PRO A 128 10.51 2.93 0.68
N ILE A 129 9.90 2.25 -0.30
CA ILE A 129 10.53 1.92 -1.59
C ILE A 129 9.88 2.69 -2.72
N ASN A 130 8.55 2.57 -2.87
CA ASN A 130 7.82 3.24 -3.94
C ASN A 130 6.33 3.36 -3.59
N LEU A 131 5.73 4.51 -3.87
CA LEU A 131 4.28 4.68 -3.90
C LEU A 131 3.76 4.13 -5.22
N ILE A 132 3.01 3.03 -5.16
CA ILE A 132 2.60 2.25 -6.33
C ILE A 132 1.40 2.88 -7.01
N ALA A 133 0.35 3.18 -6.25
CA ALA A 133 -0.88 3.71 -6.79
C ALA A 133 -1.68 4.51 -5.76
N ALA A 134 -2.54 5.39 -6.25
CA ALA A 134 -3.56 6.08 -5.48
C ALA A 134 -4.96 5.67 -5.96
N ALA A 135 -5.92 5.62 -5.04
CA ALA A 135 -7.30 5.26 -5.32
C ALA A 135 -8.24 6.33 -4.77
N ALA A 136 -8.91 7.03 -5.66
CA ALA A 136 -10.09 7.79 -5.28
C ALA A 136 -11.28 6.84 -5.07
N TYR A 137 -12.16 7.19 -4.15
CA TYR A 137 -13.41 6.48 -3.92
C TYR A 137 -14.55 7.24 -4.58
N ILE A 138 -15.64 6.52 -4.85
CA ILE A 138 -16.89 7.11 -5.33
C ILE A 138 -17.90 7.04 -4.21
N LEU A 139 -18.50 8.17 -3.86
CA LEU A 139 -19.68 8.23 -3.01
C LEU A 139 -20.87 7.69 -3.81
N VAL A 140 -21.39 6.57 -3.38
CA VAL A 140 -22.56 5.92 -3.98
C VAL A 140 -23.70 5.81 -2.99
N VAL A 141 -24.93 5.90 -3.49
CA VAL A 141 -26.16 5.70 -2.72
C VAL A 141 -27.04 4.65 -3.37
N HIS A 142 -27.86 3.97 -2.56
CA HIS A 142 -28.93 3.11 -3.07
C HIS A 142 -29.98 3.95 -3.82
N PRO A 143 -30.58 3.47 -4.93
CA PRO A 143 -31.55 4.25 -5.73
C PRO A 143 -32.78 4.74 -4.95
N SER A 144 -33.15 4.09 -3.84
CA SER A 144 -34.23 4.52 -2.96
C SER A 144 -33.94 5.82 -2.20
N VAL A 145 -32.68 6.25 -2.12
CA VAL A 145 -32.32 7.53 -1.50
C VAL A 145 -32.75 8.67 -2.43
N PRO A 146 -33.64 9.59 -1.98
CA PRO A 146 -34.13 10.71 -2.80
C PRO A 146 -33.08 11.83 -2.88
N ALA A 147 -31.87 11.54 -3.41
CA ALA A 147 -30.80 12.48 -3.64
C ALA A 147 -30.10 12.15 -4.96
N GLN A 148 -29.94 13.14 -5.85
CA GLN A 148 -29.30 13.02 -7.16
C GLN A 148 -27.89 13.65 -7.18
N SER A 149 -27.53 14.37 -6.11
CA SER A 149 -26.26 15.09 -5.99
C SER A 149 -25.76 15.07 -4.54
N VAL A 150 -24.47 15.41 -4.37
CA VAL A 150 -23.87 15.57 -3.03
C VAL A 150 -24.63 16.62 -2.22
N ARG A 151 -25.03 17.76 -2.84
CA ARG A 151 -25.81 18.81 -2.16
C ARG A 151 -27.14 18.31 -1.67
N GLU A 152 -27.88 17.55 -2.48
CA GLU A 152 -29.17 16.97 -2.08
C GLU A 152 -29.01 15.92 -0.98
N LEU A 153 -27.97 15.08 -1.03
CA LEU A 153 -27.68 14.13 0.04
C LEU A 153 -27.38 14.84 1.36
N VAL A 154 -26.57 15.90 1.33
CA VAL A 154 -26.26 16.72 2.51
C VAL A 154 -27.53 17.40 3.05
N ALA A 155 -28.38 17.95 2.18
CA ALA A 155 -29.64 18.56 2.57
C ALA A 155 -30.59 17.53 3.23
N LEU A 156 -30.73 16.34 2.63
CA LEU A 156 -31.52 15.24 3.17
C LEU A 156 -31.04 14.82 4.56
N ALA A 157 -29.72 14.62 4.72
CA ALA A 157 -29.14 14.24 6.00
C ALA A 157 -29.30 15.30 7.10
N LYS A 158 -29.32 16.59 6.73
CA LYS A 158 -29.62 17.70 7.65
C LYS A 158 -31.08 17.78 8.03
N GLN A 159 -32.00 17.48 7.10
CA GLN A 159 -33.43 17.43 7.37
C GLN A 159 -33.84 16.25 8.24
N LYS A 160 -33.17 15.10 8.10
CA LYS A 160 -33.46 13.84 8.80
C LYS A 160 -32.20 13.29 9.47
N PRO A 161 -31.71 13.92 10.56
CA PRO A 161 -30.49 13.47 11.22
C PRO A 161 -30.58 12.03 11.73
N GLY A 162 -29.53 11.23 11.53
CA GLY A 162 -29.44 9.85 12.02
C GLY A 162 -30.28 8.82 11.25
N THR A 163 -30.94 9.20 10.14
CA THR A 163 -31.77 8.26 9.36
C THR A 163 -30.99 7.59 8.21
N LEU A 164 -29.88 8.15 7.77
CA LEU A 164 -29.05 7.57 6.73
C LEU A 164 -27.93 6.75 7.37
N ASN A 165 -27.82 5.49 6.95
CA ASN A 165 -26.75 4.60 7.36
C ASN A 165 -25.68 4.52 6.26
N PHE A 166 -24.41 4.56 6.64
CA PHE A 166 -23.32 4.28 5.72
C PHE A 166 -22.56 3.01 6.12
N SER A 167 -22.20 2.19 5.14
CA SER A 167 -21.40 1.00 5.36
C SER A 167 -19.90 1.26 5.16
N SER A 168 -19.06 0.45 5.80
CA SER A 168 -17.62 0.45 5.59
C SER A 168 -17.04 -0.97 5.66
N ALA A 169 -15.75 -1.11 5.33
CA ALA A 169 -15.01 -2.37 5.45
C ALA A 169 -14.61 -2.71 6.89
N GLY A 170 -15.14 -1.99 7.88
CA GLY A 170 -14.88 -2.15 9.31
C GLY A 170 -14.33 -0.88 9.96
N ASN A 171 -14.33 -0.89 11.30
CA ASN A 171 -13.82 0.21 12.11
C ASN A 171 -12.34 0.51 11.81
N GLY A 172 -11.98 1.78 11.66
CA GLY A 172 -10.62 2.23 11.33
C GLY A 172 -10.19 1.95 9.88
N SER A 173 -11.06 1.38 9.04
CA SER A 173 -10.77 1.23 7.60
C SER A 173 -10.74 2.60 6.91
N THR A 174 -10.04 2.70 5.78
CA THR A 174 -10.03 3.94 4.98
C THR A 174 -11.44 4.37 4.59
N LEU A 175 -12.32 3.42 4.22
CA LEU A 175 -13.71 3.73 3.86
C LEU A 175 -14.52 4.29 5.03
N HIS A 176 -14.28 3.79 6.26
CA HIS A 176 -14.87 4.36 7.47
C HIS A 176 -14.46 5.82 7.66
N LEU A 177 -13.14 6.08 7.68
CA LEU A 177 -12.63 7.44 7.94
C LEU A 177 -12.92 8.41 6.78
N THR A 178 -13.03 7.91 5.54
CA THR A 178 -13.52 8.69 4.39
C THR A 178 -14.96 9.19 4.63
N ALA A 179 -15.84 8.32 5.12
CA ALA A 179 -17.21 8.69 5.43
C ALA A 179 -17.32 9.60 6.67
N GLU A 180 -16.52 9.34 7.72
CA GLU A 180 -16.49 10.20 8.91
C GLU A 180 -15.95 11.60 8.57
N LEU A 181 -14.93 11.72 7.71
CA LEU A 181 -14.46 13.00 7.21
C LEU A 181 -15.59 13.75 6.45
N PHE A 182 -16.30 13.05 5.57
CA PHE A 182 -17.46 13.63 4.86
C PHE A 182 -18.53 14.11 5.83
N LYS A 183 -18.91 13.26 6.78
CA LYS A 183 -19.89 13.58 7.84
C LYS A 183 -19.47 14.84 8.62
N SER A 184 -18.22 14.91 9.05
CA SER A 184 -17.69 16.04 9.82
C SER A 184 -17.66 17.32 8.99
N MET A 185 -17.12 17.29 7.75
CA MET A 185 -17.00 18.48 6.91
C MET A 185 -18.34 18.99 6.37
N ALA A 186 -19.29 18.08 6.08
CA ALA A 186 -20.63 18.44 5.64
C ALA A 186 -21.54 18.88 6.81
N GLY A 187 -21.14 18.67 8.06
CA GLY A 187 -21.93 18.98 9.26
C GLY A 187 -23.24 18.20 9.28
N ILE A 188 -23.20 16.88 9.00
CA ILE A 188 -24.38 16.00 8.94
C ILE A 188 -24.28 14.88 9.98
N ASN A 189 -25.43 14.32 10.34
CA ASN A 189 -25.51 13.14 11.20
C ASN A 189 -25.97 11.93 10.39
N ILE A 190 -25.02 11.04 10.06
CA ILE A 190 -25.22 9.74 9.43
C ILE A 190 -24.63 8.65 10.32
N VAL A 191 -25.19 7.44 10.29
CA VAL A 191 -24.85 6.35 11.21
C VAL A 191 -23.93 5.35 10.54
N HIS A 192 -22.83 5.00 11.20
CA HIS A 192 -21.90 3.99 10.71
C HIS A 192 -22.39 2.56 10.98
N VAL A 193 -22.33 1.71 9.95
CA VAL A 193 -22.57 0.27 10.04
C VAL A 193 -21.29 -0.46 9.59
N PRO A 194 -20.47 -0.99 10.52
CA PRO A 194 -19.22 -1.67 10.19
C PRO A 194 -19.46 -3.09 9.69
N TYR A 195 -18.72 -3.51 8.65
CA TYR A 195 -18.72 -4.86 8.09
C TYR A 195 -17.35 -5.51 8.18
N LYS A 196 -17.29 -6.84 8.07
CA LYS A 196 -16.03 -7.60 8.00
C LYS A 196 -15.46 -7.61 6.57
N GLY A 197 -15.26 -6.41 5.99
CA GLY A 197 -14.76 -6.21 4.63
C GLY A 197 -15.74 -5.51 3.70
N ALA A 198 -15.26 -5.10 2.52
CA ALA A 198 -16.03 -4.31 1.56
C ALA A 198 -17.13 -5.12 0.84
N ALA A 199 -16.94 -6.43 0.64
CA ALA A 199 -17.92 -7.25 -0.10
C ALA A 199 -19.27 -7.38 0.61
N PRO A 200 -19.39 -7.76 1.91
CA PRO A 200 -20.65 -7.77 2.61
C PRO A 200 -21.26 -6.37 2.74
N ALA A 201 -20.45 -5.32 2.92
CA ALA A 201 -20.93 -3.94 2.93
C ALA A 201 -21.62 -3.53 1.61
N LEU A 202 -21.06 -3.96 0.47
CA LEU A 202 -21.65 -3.72 -0.84
C LEU A 202 -22.96 -4.50 -1.01
N THR A 203 -23.02 -5.76 -0.56
CA THR A 203 -24.24 -6.58 -0.64
C THR A 203 -25.40 -5.91 0.04
N ASP A 204 -25.21 -5.41 1.26
CA ASP A 204 -26.26 -4.74 2.04
C ASP A 204 -26.63 -3.36 1.47
N LEU A 205 -25.69 -2.65 0.84
CA LEU A 205 -26.01 -1.45 0.09
C LEU A 205 -26.89 -1.76 -1.13
N LEU A 206 -26.56 -2.80 -1.90
CA LEU A 206 -27.33 -3.21 -3.09
C LEU A 206 -28.74 -3.71 -2.76
N SER A 207 -28.96 -4.21 -1.53
CA SER A 207 -30.28 -4.60 -1.02
C SER A 207 -31.04 -3.48 -0.31
N GLY A 208 -30.40 -2.29 -0.15
CA GLY A 208 -31.01 -1.13 0.52
C GLY A 208 -31.02 -1.18 2.04
N GLN A 209 -30.34 -2.17 2.67
CA GLN A 209 -30.21 -2.26 4.13
C GLN A 209 -29.41 -1.07 4.69
N VAL A 210 -28.45 -0.58 3.93
CA VAL A 210 -27.72 0.67 4.18
C VAL A 210 -27.92 1.61 2.99
N GLN A 211 -27.83 2.91 3.21
CA GLN A 211 -28.23 3.92 2.23
C GLN A 211 -27.07 4.41 1.37
N MET A 212 -25.85 4.40 1.90
CA MET A 212 -24.68 4.96 1.22
C MET A 212 -23.39 4.29 1.62
N THR A 213 -22.38 4.44 0.77
CA THR A 213 -20.99 4.05 1.07
C THR A 213 -20.02 4.81 0.17
N PHE A 214 -18.73 4.68 0.48
CA PHE A 214 -17.64 5.06 -0.39
C PHE A 214 -16.99 3.77 -0.93
N ASN A 215 -16.87 3.62 -2.24
CA ASN A 215 -16.30 2.42 -2.84
C ASN A 215 -15.20 2.78 -3.85
N PRO A 216 -14.17 1.91 -4.02
CA PRO A 216 -13.25 2.03 -5.14
C PRO A 216 -13.98 2.10 -6.48
N ALA A 217 -13.42 2.84 -7.44
CA ALA A 217 -14.03 3.03 -8.76
C ALA A 217 -14.33 1.68 -9.47
N SER A 218 -13.45 0.69 -9.35
CA SER A 218 -13.64 -0.66 -9.91
C SER A 218 -14.88 -1.38 -9.38
N VAL A 219 -15.29 -1.08 -8.16
CA VAL A 219 -16.48 -1.67 -7.51
C VAL A 219 -17.72 -0.83 -7.80
N ALA A 220 -17.61 0.50 -7.74
CA ALA A 220 -18.74 1.42 -7.88
C ALA A 220 -19.22 1.55 -9.32
N LEU A 221 -18.31 1.72 -10.30
CA LEU A 221 -18.67 2.01 -11.69
C LEU A 221 -19.54 0.93 -12.36
N PRO A 222 -19.30 -0.37 -12.21
CA PRO A 222 -20.18 -1.40 -12.75
C PRO A 222 -21.60 -1.31 -12.17
N GLN A 223 -21.74 -0.97 -10.89
CA GLN A 223 -23.05 -0.84 -10.22
C GLN A 223 -23.78 0.44 -10.65
N ILE A 224 -23.04 1.52 -10.89
CA ILE A 224 -23.59 2.77 -11.43
C ILE A 224 -24.06 2.56 -12.86
N LYS A 225 -23.23 1.92 -13.71
CA LYS A 225 -23.57 1.63 -15.12
C LYS A 225 -24.80 0.73 -15.26
N SER A 226 -24.99 -0.20 -14.34
CA SER A 226 -26.19 -1.07 -14.30
C SER A 226 -27.38 -0.46 -13.53
N ALA A 227 -27.30 0.82 -13.13
CA ALA A 227 -28.30 1.55 -12.36
C ALA A 227 -28.69 0.90 -11.01
N ARG A 228 -27.86 -0.03 -10.50
CA ARG A 228 -28.06 -0.64 -9.18
C ARG A 228 -27.65 0.28 -8.04
N LEU A 229 -26.72 1.23 -8.30
CA LEU A 229 -26.35 2.30 -7.40
C LEU A 229 -26.32 3.62 -8.16
N ARG A 230 -26.44 4.72 -7.43
CA ARG A 230 -26.24 6.07 -7.95
C ARG A 230 -24.93 6.64 -7.44
N GLY A 231 -24.03 7.06 -8.35
CA GLY A 231 -22.82 7.79 -8.04
C GLY A 231 -23.11 9.27 -7.85
N LEU A 232 -22.60 9.87 -6.77
CA LEU A 232 -22.83 11.30 -6.48
C LEU A 232 -21.56 12.13 -6.64
N GLY A 233 -20.38 11.55 -6.45
CA GLY A 233 -19.12 12.28 -6.58
C GLY A 233 -17.91 11.44 -6.23
N VAL A 234 -16.73 11.93 -6.65
CA VAL A 234 -15.44 11.30 -6.36
C VAL A 234 -14.75 11.98 -5.18
N THR A 235 -13.98 11.22 -4.43
CA THR A 235 -13.31 11.72 -3.21
C THR A 235 -11.97 12.40 -3.46
N SER A 236 -11.47 12.39 -4.68
CA SER A 236 -10.27 13.14 -5.07
C SER A 236 -10.52 14.65 -5.03
N ALA A 237 -9.46 15.45 -4.82
CA ALA A 237 -9.52 16.91 -4.79
C ALA A 237 -10.12 17.52 -6.08
N LYS A 238 -9.92 16.84 -7.22
CA LYS A 238 -10.44 17.19 -8.54
C LYS A 238 -11.19 16.01 -9.14
N ARG A 239 -11.91 16.22 -10.26
CA ARG A 239 -12.52 15.13 -11.02
C ARG A 239 -11.48 14.06 -11.38
N SER A 240 -11.87 12.81 -11.35
CA SER A 240 -11.01 11.69 -11.72
C SER A 240 -11.25 11.28 -13.16
N ALA A 241 -10.19 10.97 -13.89
CA ALA A 241 -10.29 10.39 -15.24
C ALA A 241 -10.99 9.02 -15.26
N LEU A 242 -11.04 8.34 -14.11
CA LEU A 242 -11.75 7.06 -13.95
C LEU A 242 -13.27 7.21 -13.95
N ALA A 243 -13.79 8.40 -13.58
CA ALA A 243 -15.21 8.70 -13.51
C ALA A 243 -15.47 10.17 -13.94
N PRO A 244 -15.24 10.51 -15.22
CA PRO A 244 -15.26 11.90 -15.69
C PRO A 244 -16.64 12.56 -15.56
N ASP A 245 -17.70 11.78 -15.57
CA ASP A 245 -19.09 12.26 -15.42
C ASP A 245 -19.43 12.63 -13.97
N LEU A 246 -18.63 12.20 -12.98
CA LEU A 246 -18.87 12.51 -11.58
C LEU A 246 -18.06 13.73 -11.13
N PRO A 247 -18.68 14.67 -10.41
CA PRO A 247 -17.96 15.80 -9.84
C PRO A 247 -17.05 15.36 -8.70
N ALA A 248 -16.02 16.14 -8.37
CA ALA A 248 -15.36 16.03 -7.07
C ALA A 248 -16.33 16.44 -5.97
N ILE A 249 -16.33 15.74 -4.83
CA ILE A 249 -17.19 16.09 -3.68
C ILE A 249 -16.89 17.51 -3.20
N ALA A 250 -15.63 17.94 -3.31
CA ALA A 250 -15.20 19.29 -2.97
C ALA A 250 -15.95 20.37 -3.79
N GLU A 251 -16.15 20.15 -5.09
CA GLU A 251 -16.88 21.09 -5.98
C GLU A 251 -18.39 20.90 -5.89
N ALA A 252 -18.83 19.73 -5.47
CA ALA A 252 -20.25 19.34 -5.44
C ALA A 252 -20.99 19.70 -4.14
N GLY A 253 -20.34 20.39 -3.19
CA GLY A 253 -21.01 20.90 -2.01
C GLY A 253 -20.29 20.72 -0.67
N VAL A 254 -19.08 20.13 -0.64
CA VAL A 254 -18.26 20.03 0.57
C VAL A 254 -16.85 20.58 0.29
N PRO A 255 -16.68 21.90 0.27
CA PRO A 255 -15.41 22.53 -0.11
C PRO A 255 -14.23 22.02 0.72
N GLY A 256 -13.10 21.75 0.04
CA GLY A 256 -11.89 21.23 0.68
C GLY A 256 -11.91 19.76 1.03
N TYR A 257 -13.00 19.04 0.76
CA TYR A 257 -13.05 17.59 0.98
C TYR A 257 -12.10 16.85 0.03
N GLU A 258 -11.25 16.03 0.61
CA GLU A 258 -10.39 15.12 -0.12
C GLU A 258 -10.06 13.89 0.71
N SER A 259 -10.28 12.70 0.15
CA SER A 259 -9.93 11.43 0.75
C SER A 259 -9.50 10.45 -0.34
N THR A 260 -8.22 10.15 -0.38
CA THR A 260 -7.65 9.15 -1.30
C THR A 260 -7.00 8.02 -0.50
N GLY A 261 -7.24 6.79 -0.95
CA GLY A 261 -6.45 5.66 -0.50
C GLY A 261 -5.15 5.59 -1.30
N TRP A 262 -4.14 4.95 -0.73
CA TRP A 262 -2.89 4.74 -1.43
C TRP A 262 -2.31 3.35 -1.13
N TYR A 263 -1.47 2.88 -2.04
CA TYR A 263 -0.75 1.63 -1.98
C TYR A 263 0.72 1.89 -2.21
N GLY A 264 1.57 1.37 -1.35
CA GLY A 264 3.01 1.53 -1.47
C GLY A 264 3.76 0.27 -1.08
N VAL A 265 5.00 0.17 -1.53
CA VAL A 265 5.90 -0.92 -1.17
C VAL A 265 6.92 -0.43 -0.17
N LEU A 266 7.07 -1.18 0.91
CA LEU A 266 8.00 -0.91 1.99
C LEU A 266 8.79 -2.18 2.31
N ALA A 267 9.96 -1.98 2.91
CA ALA A 267 10.76 -3.02 3.55
C ALA A 267 10.90 -2.74 5.06
N PRO A 268 11.37 -3.69 5.89
CA PRO A 268 11.79 -3.40 7.25
C PRO A 268 12.85 -2.29 7.30
N ALA A 269 12.78 -1.41 8.30
CA ALA A 269 13.53 -0.14 8.35
C ALA A 269 15.05 -0.24 8.16
N ARG A 270 15.65 -1.38 8.53
CA ARG A 270 17.11 -1.59 8.43
C ARG A 270 17.55 -2.34 7.18
N THR A 271 16.69 -2.44 6.17
CA THR A 271 17.03 -3.07 4.88
C THR A 271 18.15 -2.26 4.21
N PRO A 272 19.20 -2.91 3.68
CA PRO A 272 20.32 -2.23 3.06
C PRO A 272 19.91 -1.31 1.92
N GLY A 273 20.58 -0.15 1.79
CA GLY A 273 20.21 0.89 0.84
C GLY A 273 20.37 0.47 -0.63
N ASP A 274 21.31 -0.40 -0.95
CA ASP A 274 21.50 -0.98 -2.29
C ASP A 274 20.33 -1.88 -2.68
N VAL A 275 19.77 -2.64 -1.73
CA VAL A 275 18.56 -3.45 -1.90
C VAL A 275 17.33 -2.55 -2.16
N ILE A 276 17.17 -1.48 -1.37
CA ILE A 276 16.09 -0.48 -1.57
C ILE A 276 16.21 0.14 -2.97
N THR A 277 17.42 0.58 -3.34
CA THR A 277 17.68 1.20 -4.65
C THR A 277 17.38 0.23 -5.80
N ARG A 278 17.76 -1.03 -5.68
CA ARG A 278 17.48 -2.06 -6.69
C ARG A 278 15.97 -2.28 -6.84
N LEU A 279 15.26 -2.50 -5.73
CA LEU A 279 13.81 -2.71 -5.73
C LEU A 279 13.06 -1.49 -6.28
N HIS A 280 13.44 -0.28 -5.84
CA HIS A 280 12.86 0.96 -6.33
C HIS A 280 13.00 1.09 -7.84
N ARG A 281 14.20 0.89 -8.39
CA ARG A 281 14.44 0.99 -9.83
C ARG A 281 13.53 0.06 -10.64
N GLU A 282 13.45 -1.21 -10.24
CA GLU A 282 12.64 -2.19 -10.97
C GLU A 282 11.14 -1.94 -10.80
N LEU A 283 10.68 -1.50 -9.61
CA LEU A 283 9.28 -1.07 -9.42
C LEU A 283 8.94 0.17 -10.26
N ALA A 284 9.83 1.17 -10.30
CA ALA A 284 9.62 2.35 -11.12
C ALA A 284 9.48 1.98 -12.61
N ASN A 285 10.34 1.09 -13.10
CA ASN A 285 10.24 0.57 -14.47
C ASN A 285 8.91 -0.18 -14.70
N ALA A 286 8.50 -1.04 -13.75
CA ALA A 286 7.22 -1.77 -13.84
C ALA A 286 6.01 -0.82 -13.95
N LEU A 287 6.03 0.30 -13.23
CA LEU A 287 4.94 1.29 -13.23
C LEU A 287 4.87 2.14 -14.52
N THR A 288 5.93 2.17 -15.33
CA THR A 288 5.91 2.80 -16.67
C THR A 288 5.39 1.89 -17.76
N ASP A 289 5.30 0.57 -17.49
CA ASP A 289 4.80 -0.41 -18.43
C ASP A 289 3.33 -0.15 -18.79
N LYS A 290 3.01 -0.16 -20.10
CA LYS A 290 1.68 0.19 -20.60
C LYS A 290 0.61 -0.78 -20.10
N ASP A 291 0.86 -2.09 -20.13
CA ASP A 291 -0.09 -3.11 -19.66
C ASP A 291 -0.36 -2.95 -18.15
N VAL A 292 0.68 -2.72 -17.34
CA VAL A 292 0.53 -2.45 -15.90
C VAL A 292 -0.37 -1.24 -15.67
N ARG A 293 -0.14 -0.14 -16.39
CA ARG A 293 -0.93 1.09 -16.26
C ARG A 293 -2.39 0.88 -16.68
N GLU A 294 -2.64 0.23 -17.81
CA GLU A 294 -3.99 -0.08 -18.30
C GLU A 294 -4.76 -0.96 -17.30
N ARG A 295 -4.09 -1.98 -16.76
CA ARG A 295 -4.67 -2.86 -15.73
C ARG A 295 -4.94 -2.12 -14.42
N PHE A 296 -4.09 -1.17 -14.00
CA PHE A 296 -4.34 -0.32 -12.84
C PHE A 296 -5.59 0.54 -13.06
N PHE A 297 -5.71 1.22 -14.20
CA PHE A 297 -6.91 1.97 -14.53
C PHE A 297 -8.17 1.09 -14.55
N ALA A 298 -8.08 -0.12 -15.08
CA ALA A 298 -9.18 -1.08 -15.05
C ALA A 298 -9.58 -1.51 -13.63
N THR A 299 -8.66 -1.50 -12.68
CA THR A 299 -8.95 -1.73 -11.25
C THR A 299 -9.39 -0.48 -10.49
N GLY A 300 -9.47 0.67 -11.15
CA GLY A 300 -9.92 1.91 -10.55
C GLY A 300 -8.88 2.59 -9.67
N VAL A 301 -7.60 2.38 -9.96
CA VAL A 301 -6.49 3.07 -9.31
C VAL A 301 -5.61 3.79 -10.33
N GLU A 302 -5.00 4.87 -9.92
CA GLU A 302 -4.06 5.64 -10.74
C GLU A 302 -2.62 5.23 -10.37
N PRO A 303 -1.80 4.76 -11.35
CA PRO A 303 -0.40 4.46 -11.09
C PRO A 303 0.34 5.74 -10.71
N MET A 304 1.14 5.67 -9.64
CA MET A 304 1.91 6.80 -9.11
C MET A 304 3.37 6.71 -9.57
N GLY A 305 4.24 6.12 -8.80
CA GLY A 305 5.67 6.07 -9.05
C GLY A 305 6.38 7.29 -8.42
N THR A 306 7.09 7.05 -7.31
CA THR A 306 7.82 8.09 -6.58
C THR A 306 9.19 7.57 -6.20
N THR A 307 10.14 8.47 -5.89
CA THR A 307 11.36 8.04 -5.21
C THR A 307 11.06 7.60 -3.77
N PRO A 308 11.96 6.84 -3.11
CA PRO A 308 11.82 6.48 -1.71
C PRO A 308 11.64 7.70 -0.79
N GLU A 309 12.37 8.80 -1.06
CA GLU A 309 12.31 10.04 -0.27
C GLU A 309 10.96 10.77 -0.46
N GLN A 310 10.46 10.80 -1.70
CA GLN A 310 9.14 11.37 -2.01
C GLN A 310 8.03 10.55 -1.34
N PHE A 311 8.14 9.22 -1.36
CA PHE A 311 7.16 8.38 -0.68
C PHE A 311 7.23 8.53 0.84
N ALA A 312 8.43 8.65 1.41
CA ALA A 312 8.61 8.94 2.84
C ALA A 312 7.98 10.30 3.23
N ALA A 313 8.13 11.32 2.40
CA ALA A 313 7.50 12.63 2.61
C ALA A 313 5.98 12.51 2.54
N TYR A 314 5.46 11.87 1.50
CA TYR A 314 4.02 11.62 1.31
C TYR A 314 3.39 10.88 2.50
N MET A 315 4.05 9.82 3.01
CA MET A 315 3.59 9.10 4.20
C MET A 315 3.52 9.98 5.44
N ARG A 316 4.49 10.87 5.65
CA ARG A 316 4.47 11.82 6.79
C ARG A 316 3.31 12.81 6.68
N ASP A 317 3.06 13.35 5.49
CA ASP A 317 1.95 14.29 5.25
C ASP A 317 0.60 13.60 5.46
N GLU A 318 0.43 12.39 4.92
CA GLU A 318 -0.76 11.55 5.15
C GLU A 318 -0.93 11.19 6.63
N TYR A 319 0.15 10.84 7.33
CA TYR A 319 0.10 10.57 8.77
C TYR A 319 -0.44 11.77 9.55
N VAL A 320 0.06 12.97 9.28
CA VAL A 320 -0.41 14.21 9.93
C VAL A 320 -1.86 14.52 9.55
N LYS A 321 -2.22 14.36 8.28
CA LYS A 321 -3.59 14.57 7.76
C LYS A 321 -4.58 13.67 8.49
N TRP A 322 -4.32 12.35 8.49
CA TRP A 322 -5.23 11.39 9.12
C TRP A 322 -5.30 11.52 10.64
N GLY A 323 -4.21 11.96 11.29
CA GLY A 323 -4.25 12.31 12.71
C GLY A 323 -5.22 13.45 13.01
N LYS A 324 -5.26 14.48 12.17
CA LYS A 324 -6.25 15.57 12.27
C LYS A 324 -7.68 15.05 12.02
N VAL A 325 -7.86 14.18 11.01
CA VAL A 325 -9.17 13.58 10.68
C VAL A 325 -9.70 12.74 11.84
N VAL A 326 -8.92 11.81 12.35
CA VAL A 326 -9.33 10.95 13.49
C VAL A 326 -9.70 11.80 14.71
N LYS A 327 -8.91 12.85 15.01
CA LYS A 327 -9.22 13.77 16.11
C LYS A 327 -10.50 14.57 15.87
N ALA A 328 -10.71 15.10 14.66
CA ALA A 328 -11.86 15.93 14.31
C ALA A 328 -13.17 15.15 14.26
N THR A 329 -13.12 13.89 13.79
CA THR A 329 -14.30 13.02 13.68
C THR A 329 -14.68 12.37 15.01
N GLY A 330 -13.75 12.34 15.99
CA GLY A 330 -13.96 11.64 17.25
C GLY A 330 -14.05 10.12 17.10
N ALA A 331 -13.70 9.58 15.93
CA ALA A 331 -13.73 8.14 15.66
C ALA A 331 -12.79 7.39 16.63
N LYS A 332 -13.32 6.36 17.28
CA LYS A 332 -12.61 5.55 18.27
C LYS A 332 -12.77 4.07 17.95
N PRO A 333 -11.79 3.22 18.34
CA PRO A 333 -12.01 1.78 18.33
C PRO A 333 -13.10 1.44 19.34
N GLU A 334 -13.95 0.49 18.98
CA GLU A 334 -14.93 -0.13 19.89
C GLU A 334 -14.26 -1.02 20.91
#